data_4dfd5d4817d06675884d14737cb1cea2
#
_entry.id   4dfd5d4817d06675884d14737cb1cea2
#
_cell.length_a   1.000
_cell.length_b   1.000
_cell.length_c   1.000
_cell.angle_alpha   90.00
_cell.angle_beta   90.00
_cell.angle_gamma   90.00
#
_symmetry.space_group_name_H-M   'P 1'
#
loop_
_entity.id
_entity.type
_entity.pdbx_description
1 polymer ?
#
loop_
_entity_poly.entity_id
_entity_poly.type
_entity_poly.pdbx_seq_one_letter_code
_entity_poly.pdbx_strand_id
1 'polypeptide(L)'
;MKYLKVNLWGQEIGRLVWDPTTRRTYFMYNPELKDRIPDIAPLLSPAKNRNILLPIYGDDRPIYQGLPPFIADSLPDSWGNTLFDKWVKDNKIPRNKVTPLYKLMFIGKRGMGALEYEPYAADLAHTRSIDIKSLYDISLKILEDRENTVLTANEELTLQTLLAVGTSAGGRQMKAIIAINNKTGEIRSGQTDGLEGYEYYILKFGDKSMPIAEIETAYYEMAVAAGIEMEECRLLPIDGINHFLTKRFDRKNSKKIHVQTLAAINPEARNYEDLVATCRELSISESDIEQLFARMVFNVMANNTDDHNKNFSFLLEEDGKWRISPSYDTTFIFNTKGTGPNIERRLSIGGEISEISKTDLLDFAKQHDIKNAGAIINRVAGVISKFDKYAERCHITQPWRGII
;
A
#
# COMPACT_ATOMS: atom_id res chain seq x y z
N MET A 1 16.81 3.85 23.72
CA MET A 1 16.34 5.11 23.12
C MET A 1 15.19 5.64 23.96
N LYS A 2 15.13 6.95 24.27
CA LYS A 2 14.05 7.49 25.10
C LYS A 2 12.75 7.71 24.29
N TYR A 3 12.85 8.14 23.05
CA TYR A 3 11.70 8.40 22.17
C TYR A 3 12.14 8.42 20.69
N LEU A 4 11.16 8.30 19.79
CA LEU A 4 11.29 8.47 18.33
C LEU A 4 10.45 9.69 17.92
N LYS A 5 11.04 10.63 17.17
CA LYS A 5 10.31 11.75 16.61
C LYS A 5 9.48 11.29 15.42
N VAL A 6 8.30 11.87 15.30
CA VAL A 6 7.42 11.69 14.15
C VAL A 6 7.28 13.03 13.47
N ASN A 7 7.68 13.09 12.20
CA ASN A 7 7.58 14.29 11.37
C ASN A 7 6.51 14.09 10.29
N LEU A 8 5.86 15.16 9.90
CA LEU A 8 4.94 15.26 8.78
C LEU A 8 5.29 16.51 7.99
N TRP A 9 5.58 16.37 6.69
CA TRP A 9 6.03 17.45 5.81
C TRP A 9 7.17 18.29 6.40
N GLY A 10 8.16 17.59 7.01
CA GLY A 10 9.33 18.23 7.62
C GLY A 10 9.11 18.85 9.00
N GLN A 11 7.90 18.79 9.57
CA GLN A 11 7.58 19.33 10.88
C GLN A 11 7.41 18.19 11.92
N GLU A 12 8.08 18.31 13.10
CA GLU A 12 7.91 17.37 14.21
C GLU A 12 6.49 17.51 14.80
N ILE A 13 5.60 16.58 14.46
CA ILE A 13 4.21 16.58 14.95
C ILE A 13 4.04 15.89 16.31
N GLY A 14 5.02 15.11 16.73
CA GLY A 14 4.95 14.40 18.00
C GLY A 14 6.07 13.38 18.19
N ARG A 15 5.95 12.60 19.25
CA ARG A 15 6.96 11.61 19.67
C ARG A 15 6.32 10.30 20.07
N LEU A 16 7.03 9.22 19.78
CA LEU A 16 6.68 7.85 20.19
C LEU A 16 7.63 7.39 21.28
N VAL A 17 7.07 6.75 22.31
CA VAL A 17 7.81 6.10 23.39
C VAL A 17 7.39 4.63 23.46
N TRP A 18 8.36 3.73 23.61
CA TRP A 18 8.13 2.31 23.81
C TRP A 18 8.12 1.96 25.30
N ASP A 19 7.05 1.32 25.75
CA ASP A 19 6.98 0.72 27.08
C ASP A 19 7.24 -0.80 26.96
N PRO A 20 8.40 -1.27 27.48
CA PRO A 20 8.73 -2.69 27.40
C PRO A 20 7.86 -3.56 28.32
N THR A 21 7.21 -2.98 29.32
CA THR A 21 6.38 -3.69 30.31
C THR A 21 5.05 -4.09 29.68
N THR A 22 4.38 -3.14 29.04
CA THR A 22 3.10 -3.36 28.35
C THR A 22 3.27 -3.83 26.91
N ARG A 23 4.50 -3.74 26.37
CA ARG A 23 4.82 -3.98 24.95
C ARG A 23 4.00 -3.13 24.00
N ARG A 24 3.68 -1.90 24.39
CA ARG A 24 2.96 -0.91 23.59
C ARG A 24 3.79 0.36 23.48
N THR A 25 3.49 1.13 22.45
CA THR A 25 3.96 2.51 22.37
C THR A 25 2.85 3.45 22.80
N TYR A 26 3.22 4.65 23.09
CA TYR A 26 2.30 5.77 23.14
C TYR A 26 2.88 6.92 22.33
N PHE A 27 1.99 7.60 21.61
CA PHE A 27 2.30 8.77 20.83
C PHE A 27 1.77 10.00 21.56
N MET A 28 2.58 11.03 21.64
CA MET A 28 2.17 12.34 22.14
C MET A 28 2.40 13.39 21.06
N TYR A 29 1.37 14.19 20.79
CA TYR A 29 1.52 15.34 19.92
C TYR A 29 2.51 16.36 20.48
N ASN A 30 3.13 17.13 19.57
CA ASN A 30 3.95 18.27 19.96
C ASN A 30 3.03 19.41 20.45
N PRO A 31 3.10 19.81 21.75
CA PRO A 31 2.22 20.84 22.31
C PRO A 31 2.36 22.22 21.65
N GLU A 32 3.54 22.52 21.08
CA GLU A 32 3.82 23.81 20.43
C GLU A 32 3.04 23.99 19.11
N LEU A 33 2.50 22.88 18.57
CA LEU A 33 1.82 22.85 17.28
C LEU A 33 0.30 22.63 17.37
N LYS A 34 -0.28 22.80 18.58
CA LYS A 34 -1.67 22.45 18.90
C LYS A 34 -2.68 22.77 17.78
N ASP A 35 -2.62 23.96 17.22
CA ASP A 35 -3.58 24.45 16.23
C ASP A 35 -3.08 24.30 14.79
N ARG A 36 -1.91 23.68 14.58
CA ARG A 36 -1.27 23.55 13.27
C ARG A 36 -1.09 22.10 12.83
N ILE A 37 -1.37 21.13 13.72
CA ILE A 37 -1.24 19.71 13.37
C ILE A 37 -2.46 19.30 12.57
N PRO A 38 -2.30 18.82 11.33
CA PRO A 38 -3.39 18.24 10.56
C PRO A 38 -4.07 17.11 11.31
N ASP A 39 -5.32 16.84 10.98
CA ASP A 39 -6.08 15.77 11.62
C ASP A 39 -5.69 14.41 11.03
N ILE A 40 -4.50 13.90 11.42
CA ILE A 40 -3.92 12.65 10.93
C ILE A 40 -4.51 11.39 11.58
N ALA A 41 -5.33 11.54 12.59
CA ALA A 41 -6.01 10.44 13.27
C ALA A 41 -7.46 10.82 13.57
N PRO A 42 -8.26 11.15 12.52
CA PRO A 42 -9.53 11.84 12.66
C PRO A 42 -10.58 11.08 13.46
N LEU A 43 -10.55 9.74 13.45
CA LEU A 43 -11.49 8.92 14.22
C LEU A 43 -10.94 8.55 15.60
N LEU A 44 -9.62 8.38 15.72
CA LEU A 44 -8.98 8.01 16.99
C LEU A 44 -8.75 9.22 17.91
N SER A 45 -8.42 10.37 17.34
CA SER A 45 -8.11 11.60 18.07
C SER A 45 -8.47 12.84 17.23
N PRO A 46 -9.79 13.09 17.02
CA PRO A 46 -10.25 14.20 16.19
C PRO A 46 -9.70 15.55 16.67
N ALA A 47 -9.27 16.41 15.75
CA ALA A 47 -8.65 17.68 16.07
C ALA A 47 -9.52 18.56 16.98
N LYS A 48 -10.84 18.61 16.73
CA LYS A 48 -11.83 19.35 17.51
C LYS A 48 -11.94 18.94 18.98
N ASN A 49 -11.65 17.66 19.28
CA ASN A 49 -11.77 17.09 20.61
C ASN A 49 -10.40 16.70 21.22
N ARG A 50 -9.32 16.99 20.49
CA ARG A 50 -7.99 16.54 20.83
C ARG A 50 -7.47 17.20 22.11
N ASN A 51 -7.12 16.38 23.08
CA ASN A 51 -6.26 16.81 24.19
C ASN A 51 -4.83 16.39 23.88
N ILE A 52 -4.03 17.32 23.39
CA ILE A 52 -2.63 17.07 23.00
C ILE A 52 -1.72 16.68 24.17
N LEU A 53 -2.17 16.86 25.40
CA LEU A 53 -1.44 16.45 26.61
C LEU A 53 -1.69 14.98 26.97
N LEU A 54 -2.69 14.34 26.35
CA LEU A 54 -2.97 12.92 26.56
C LEU A 54 -2.30 12.07 25.48
N PRO A 55 -1.68 10.96 25.87
CA PRO A 55 -1.07 10.04 24.93
C PRO A 55 -2.11 9.24 24.13
N ILE A 56 -1.81 8.96 22.87
CA ILE A 56 -2.51 7.95 22.09
C ILE A 56 -1.76 6.64 22.25
N TYR A 57 -2.41 5.65 22.86
CA TYR A 57 -1.79 4.35 23.11
C TYR A 57 -1.79 3.49 21.85
N GLY A 58 -0.77 2.67 21.74
CA GLY A 58 -0.64 1.67 20.70
C GLY A 58 -1.67 0.54 20.86
N ASP A 59 -2.03 -0.04 19.74
CA ASP A 59 -2.95 -1.16 19.63
C ASP A 59 -2.15 -2.49 19.65
N ASP A 60 -2.57 -3.45 20.47
CA ASP A 60 -1.86 -4.72 20.66
C ASP A 60 -2.26 -5.81 19.66
N ARG A 61 -3.24 -5.53 18.78
CA ARG A 61 -3.53 -6.43 17.67
C ARG A 61 -2.26 -6.67 16.82
N PRO A 62 -2.00 -7.90 16.37
CA PRO A 62 -0.76 -8.26 15.67
C PRO A 62 -0.42 -7.36 14.48
N ILE A 63 -1.44 -6.86 13.77
CA ILE A 63 -1.28 -5.98 12.61
C ILE A 63 -0.65 -4.64 12.97
N TYR A 64 -0.85 -4.13 14.20
CA TYR A 64 -0.34 -2.84 14.67
C TYR A 64 0.93 -2.96 15.51
N GLN A 65 1.28 -4.16 15.97
CA GLN A 65 2.51 -4.46 16.73
C GLN A 65 2.73 -3.55 17.96
N GLY A 66 1.65 -3.09 18.60
CA GLY A 66 1.73 -2.19 19.76
C GLY A 66 1.97 -0.72 19.40
N LEU A 67 1.79 -0.32 18.14
CA LEU A 67 1.80 1.06 17.68
C LEU A 67 0.37 1.62 17.56
N PRO A 68 0.18 2.94 17.65
CA PRO A 68 -1.06 3.55 17.20
C PRO A 68 -1.33 3.22 15.72
N PRO A 69 -2.57 2.87 15.32
CA PRO A 69 -2.88 2.42 13.97
C PRO A 69 -2.36 3.31 12.84
N PHE A 70 -2.49 4.64 12.96
CA PHE A 70 -2.01 5.60 11.97
C PHE A 70 -0.47 5.67 11.84
N ILE A 71 0.26 5.19 12.85
CA ILE A 71 1.72 5.02 12.79
C ILE A 71 2.08 3.64 12.27
N ALA A 72 1.33 2.60 12.67
CA ALA A 72 1.57 1.22 12.30
C ALA A 72 1.49 0.99 10.78
N ASP A 73 0.74 1.81 10.08
CA ASP A 73 0.62 1.79 8.61
C ASP A 73 1.96 2.04 7.89
N SER A 74 2.93 2.66 8.57
CA SER A 74 4.30 2.83 8.06
C SER A 74 5.20 1.61 8.26
N LEU A 75 4.73 0.57 8.97
CA LEU A 75 5.55 -0.64 9.19
C LEU A 75 5.76 -1.39 7.87
N PRO A 76 6.93 -2.04 7.71
CA PRO A 76 7.14 -2.96 6.62
C PRO A 76 6.11 -4.09 6.64
N ASP A 77 5.63 -4.48 5.49
CA ASP A 77 4.79 -5.66 5.30
C ASP A 77 5.61 -6.96 5.15
N SER A 78 5.01 -8.00 4.59
CA SER A 78 5.66 -9.32 4.46
C SER A 78 6.98 -9.25 3.68
N TRP A 79 7.00 -8.61 2.50
CA TRP A 79 8.23 -8.45 1.72
C TRP A 79 9.23 -7.53 2.42
N GLY A 80 8.77 -6.38 2.86
CA GLY A 80 9.59 -5.41 3.59
C GLY A 80 10.17 -5.98 4.89
N ASN A 81 9.43 -6.83 5.62
CA ASN A 81 9.95 -7.53 6.80
C ASN A 81 11.03 -8.55 6.41
N THR A 82 10.90 -9.27 5.29
CA THR A 82 11.98 -10.16 4.81
C THR A 82 13.29 -9.40 4.61
N LEU A 83 13.24 -8.22 4.00
CA LEU A 83 14.40 -7.35 3.80
C LEU A 83 14.91 -6.77 5.12
N PHE A 84 14.02 -6.35 6.00
CA PHE A 84 14.39 -5.85 7.32
C PHE A 84 15.09 -6.92 8.16
N ASP A 85 14.58 -8.15 8.18
CA ASP A 85 15.18 -9.28 8.92
C ASP A 85 16.58 -9.61 8.39
N LYS A 86 16.77 -9.57 7.07
CA LYS A 86 18.10 -9.71 6.44
C LYS A 86 19.04 -8.60 6.90
N TRP A 87 18.58 -7.35 6.88
CA TRP A 87 19.37 -6.21 7.35
C TRP A 87 19.73 -6.31 8.83
N VAL A 88 18.81 -6.72 9.69
CA VAL A 88 19.06 -6.95 11.14
C VAL A 88 20.15 -8.00 11.32
N LYS A 89 20.10 -9.10 10.58
CA LYS A 89 21.09 -10.18 10.65
C LYS A 89 22.47 -9.71 10.19
N ASP A 90 22.56 -9.07 9.02
CA ASP A 90 23.82 -8.61 8.44
C ASP A 90 24.53 -7.58 9.33
N ASN A 91 23.74 -6.72 10.00
CA ASN A 91 24.25 -5.75 10.97
C ASN A 91 24.42 -6.29 12.40
N LYS A 92 24.23 -7.61 12.61
CA LYS A 92 24.38 -8.29 13.91
C LYS A 92 23.57 -7.63 15.04
N ILE A 93 22.38 -7.15 14.72
CA ILE A 93 21.54 -6.46 15.70
C ILE A 93 20.88 -7.50 16.62
N PRO A 94 21.04 -7.40 17.95
CA PRO A 94 20.42 -8.34 18.88
C PRO A 94 18.88 -8.31 18.78
N ARG A 95 18.25 -9.49 18.72
CA ARG A 95 16.78 -9.62 18.57
C ARG A 95 15.99 -8.87 19.65
N ASN A 96 16.51 -8.80 20.89
CA ASN A 96 15.86 -8.07 21.98
C ASN A 96 15.84 -6.53 21.80
N LYS A 97 16.62 -5.99 20.85
CA LYS A 97 16.59 -4.59 20.47
C LYS A 97 15.61 -4.30 19.34
N VAL A 98 15.13 -5.33 18.64
CA VAL A 98 14.21 -5.20 17.51
C VAL A 98 12.79 -4.99 18.04
N THR A 99 12.42 -3.73 18.19
CA THR A 99 11.06 -3.28 18.57
C THR A 99 10.35 -2.67 17.35
N PRO A 100 9.04 -2.43 17.40
CA PRO A 100 8.35 -1.67 16.34
C PRO A 100 8.97 -0.29 16.10
N LEU A 101 9.45 0.41 17.13
CA LEU A 101 10.18 1.66 16.94
C LEU A 101 11.48 1.46 16.15
N TYR A 102 12.15 0.32 16.31
CA TYR A 102 13.35 0.02 15.55
C TYR A 102 13.05 -0.18 14.06
N LYS A 103 11.90 -0.79 13.75
CA LYS A 103 11.42 -0.90 12.36
C LYS A 103 11.10 0.48 11.76
N LEU A 104 10.46 1.37 12.54
CA LEU A 104 10.20 2.75 12.11
C LEU A 104 11.49 3.53 11.88
N MET A 105 12.52 3.36 12.74
CA MET A 105 13.84 3.94 12.51
C MET A 105 14.49 3.43 11.21
N PHE A 106 14.31 2.14 10.90
CA PHE A 106 14.80 1.57 9.65
C PHE A 106 14.06 2.16 8.45
N ILE A 107 12.76 2.40 8.55
CA ILE A 107 11.97 3.08 7.50
C ILE A 107 12.43 4.54 7.35
N GLY A 108 12.57 5.29 8.46
CA GLY A 108 13.03 6.68 8.44
C GLY A 108 12.15 7.57 7.58
N LYS A 109 12.73 8.12 6.50
CA LYS A 109 12.03 8.98 5.50
C LYS A 109 11.45 8.21 4.32
N ARG A 110 11.67 6.90 4.23
CA ARG A 110 11.39 6.09 3.05
C ARG A 110 9.97 5.50 3.01
N GLY A 111 9.14 5.79 4.00
CA GLY A 111 7.77 5.30 4.08
C GLY A 111 6.88 5.73 2.91
N MET A 112 5.77 5.00 2.73
CA MET A 112 4.65 5.49 1.94
C MET A 112 4.00 6.67 2.67
N GLY A 113 3.44 7.61 1.91
CA GLY A 113 2.88 8.82 2.49
C GLY A 113 3.95 9.82 2.97
N ALA A 114 3.60 10.65 3.96
CA ALA A 114 4.41 11.78 4.39
C ALA A 114 4.95 11.68 5.83
N LEU A 115 4.64 10.60 6.58
CA LEU A 115 5.23 10.40 7.90
C LEU A 115 6.70 10.01 7.79
N GLU A 116 7.52 10.62 8.65
CA GLU A 116 8.96 10.37 8.73
C GLU A 116 9.36 10.18 10.20
N TYR A 117 10.39 9.37 10.42
CA TYR A 117 10.81 8.93 11.75
C TYR A 117 12.28 9.25 12.01
N GLU A 118 12.61 9.88 13.14
CA GLU A 118 13.98 10.23 13.54
C GLU A 118 14.27 9.80 14.99
N PRO A 119 15.50 9.27 15.28
CA PRO A 119 16.63 9.11 14.35
C PRO A 119 16.45 7.93 13.38
N TYR A 120 17.19 7.94 12.28
CA TYR A 120 17.21 6.78 11.36
C TYR A 120 18.16 5.70 11.89
N ALA A 121 17.80 4.42 11.66
CA ALA A 121 18.68 3.30 11.98
C ALA A 121 19.74 3.05 10.88
N ALA A 122 19.47 3.48 9.65
CA ALA A 122 20.35 3.32 8.51
C ALA A 122 20.20 4.50 7.55
N ASP A 123 21.32 5.00 7.05
CA ASP A 123 21.34 5.90 5.89
C ASP A 123 21.45 5.04 4.63
N LEU A 124 20.29 4.71 4.06
CA LEU A 124 20.19 3.91 2.83
C LEU A 124 19.85 4.80 1.62
N ALA A 125 20.16 6.09 1.69
CA ALA A 125 19.96 6.99 0.56
C ALA A 125 20.98 6.67 -0.54
N HIS A 126 20.49 6.22 -1.70
CA HIS A 126 21.32 5.95 -2.86
C HIS A 126 20.90 6.84 -4.03
N THR A 127 21.88 7.58 -4.57
CA THR A 127 21.73 8.43 -5.75
C THR A 127 22.15 7.74 -7.06
N ARG A 128 22.54 6.47 -6.99
CA ARG A 128 23.06 5.71 -8.16
C ARG A 128 21.94 5.23 -9.07
N SER A 129 22.27 5.07 -10.35
CA SER A 129 21.41 4.36 -11.30
C SER A 129 21.14 2.93 -10.82
N ILE A 130 19.91 2.46 -11.01
CA ILE A 130 19.44 1.14 -10.58
C ILE A 130 19.32 0.22 -11.79
N ASP A 131 19.92 -0.97 -11.70
CA ASP A 131 19.69 -2.07 -12.61
C ASP A 131 18.59 -3.00 -12.04
N ILE A 132 17.43 -3.02 -12.69
CA ILE A 132 16.27 -3.78 -12.23
C ILE A 132 16.51 -5.28 -12.33
N LYS A 133 17.26 -5.76 -13.34
CA LYS A 133 17.60 -7.17 -13.45
C LYS A 133 18.39 -7.64 -12.22
N SER A 134 19.41 -6.91 -11.85
CA SER A 134 20.19 -7.23 -10.64
C SER A 134 19.35 -7.21 -9.37
N LEU A 135 18.39 -6.27 -9.24
CA LEU A 135 17.46 -6.25 -8.12
C LEU A 135 16.55 -7.47 -8.11
N TYR A 136 16.06 -7.90 -9.27
CA TYR A 136 15.21 -9.10 -9.39
C TYR A 136 15.99 -10.34 -8.98
N ASP A 137 17.19 -10.54 -9.54
CA ASP A 137 18.04 -11.71 -9.27
C ASP A 137 18.40 -11.82 -7.78
N ILE A 138 18.76 -10.72 -7.12
CA ILE A 138 19.04 -10.73 -5.67
C ILE A 138 17.77 -10.96 -4.84
N SER A 139 16.62 -10.46 -5.29
CA SER A 139 15.34 -10.71 -4.61
C SER A 139 14.96 -12.19 -4.61
N LEU A 140 15.16 -12.88 -5.73
CA LEU A 140 14.95 -14.33 -5.83
C LEU A 140 15.87 -15.09 -4.87
N LYS A 141 17.16 -14.79 -4.85
CA LYS A 141 18.13 -15.40 -3.92
C LYS A 141 17.71 -15.25 -2.45
N ILE A 142 17.22 -14.07 -2.06
CA ILE A 142 16.77 -13.81 -0.69
C ILE A 142 15.53 -14.62 -0.35
N LEU A 143 14.62 -14.87 -1.31
CA LEU A 143 13.44 -15.70 -1.08
C LEU A 143 13.79 -17.18 -0.97
N GLU A 144 14.73 -17.67 -1.78
CA GLU A 144 15.13 -19.09 -1.79
C GLU A 144 15.87 -19.49 -0.51
N ASP A 145 16.78 -18.67 -0.03
CA ASP A 145 17.51 -18.91 1.21
C ASP A 145 17.63 -17.65 2.08
N ARG A 146 16.60 -17.43 2.89
CA ARG A 146 16.52 -16.27 3.81
C ARG A 146 17.64 -16.21 4.84
N GLU A 147 18.20 -17.36 5.20
CA GLU A 147 19.10 -17.45 6.34
C GLU A 147 20.59 -17.57 5.96
N ASN A 148 20.93 -18.16 4.82
CA ASN A 148 22.33 -18.53 4.52
C ASN A 148 22.84 -17.99 3.19
N THR A 149 22.12 -17.07 2.52
CA THR A 149 22.55 -16.51 1.24
C THR A 149 23.93 -15.86 1.35
N VAL A 150 24.93 -16.47 0.73
CA VAL A 150 26.28 -15.90 0.58
C VAL A 150 26.28 -15.02 -0.68
N LEU A 151 26.66 -13.77 -0.52
CA LEU A 151 26.68 -12.77 -1.58
C LEU A 151 28.10 -12.44 -1.99
N THR A 152 28.31 -12.21 -3.27
CA THR A 152 29.51 -11.56 -3.79
C THR A 152 29.52 -10.06 -3.44
N ALA A 153 30.66 -9.39 -3.54
CA ALA A 153 30.76 -7.95 -3.25
C ALA A 153 29.81 -7.10 -4.10
N ASN A 154 29.57 -7.45 -5.37
CA ASN A 154 28.60 -6.76 -6.24
C ASN A 154 27.16 -7.02 -5.80
N GLU A 155 26.82 -8.24 -5.37
CA GLU A 155 25.50 -8.59 -4.86
C GLU A 155 25.21 -7.92 -3.52
N GLU A 156 26.23 -7.73 -2.66
CA GLU A 156 26.09 -6.95 -1.42
C GLU A 156 25.72 -5.50 -1.71
N LEU A 157 26.32 -4.88 -2.72
CA LEU A 157 25.96 -3.53 -3.16
C LEU A 157 24.53 -3.47 -3.72
N THR A 158 24.13 -4.48 -4.50
CA THR A 158 22.78 -4.61 -5.02
C THR A 158 21.77 -4.83 -3.88
N LEU A 159 22.12 -5.63 -2.86
CA LEU A 159 21.30 -5.82 -1.67
C LEU A 159 21.09 -4.49 -0.93
N GLN A 160 22.12 -3.69 -0.74
CA GLN A 160 21.95 -2.37 -0.12
C GLN A 160 20.97 -1.48 -0.89
N THR A 161 21.04 -1.52 -2.23
CA THR A 161 20.08 -0.83 -3.09
C THR A 161 18.67 -1.39 -2.90
N LEU A 162 18.51 -2.72 -2.87
CA LEU A 162 17.22 -3.36 -2.65
C LEU A 162 16.65 -3.01 -1.26
N LEU A 163 17.46 -2.99 -0.21
CA LEU A 163 17.07 -2.56 1.14
C LEU A 163 16.58 -1.10 1.13
N ALA A 164 17.19 -0.25 0.32
CA ALA A 164 16.76 1.14 0.19
C ALA A 164 15.39 1.27 -0.48
N VAL A 165 15.09 0.47 -1.51
CA VAL A 165 13.92 0.66 -2.37
C VAL A 165 12.80 -0.36 -2.14
N GLY A 166 13.04 -1.49 -1.48
CA GLY A 166 12.11 -2.62 -1.39
C GLY A 166 11.25 -2.67 -0.12
N THR A 167 11.48 -1.79 0.86
CA THR A 167 11.01 -2.01 2.23
C THR A 167 9.69 -1.31 2.61
N SER A 168 9.18 -0.40 1.82
CA SER A 168 8.15 0.55 2.26
C SER A 168 6.78 0.42 1.59
N ALA A 169 6.63 -0.36 0.54
CA ALA A 169 5.32 -0.56 -0.10
C ALA A 169 4.64 -1.84 0.41
N GLY A 170 3.33 -1.77 0.69
CA GLY A 170 2.50 -2.87 1.20
C GLY A 170 2.43 -4.12 0.30
N GLY A 171 2.09 -5.32 0.88
CA GLY A 171 1.81 -6.58 0.16
C GLY A 171 2.92 -7.64 0.23
N ARG A 172 2.63 -8.85 -0.25
CA ARG A 172 3.52 -10.03 -0.16
C ARG A 172 4.51 -10.16 -1.31
N GLN A 173 4.14 -9.66 -2.48
CA GLN A 173 4.92 -9.75 -3.71
C GLN A 173 6.22 -8.96 -3.60
N MET A 174 7.32 -9.50 -4.16
CA MET A 174 8.58 -8.77 -4.32
C MET A 174 8.35 -7.46 -5.08
N LYS A 175 8.88 -6.36 -4.57
CA LYS A 175 8.70 -5.05 -5.18
C LYS A 175 9.85 -4.09 -4.86
N ALA A 176 9.95 -3.04 -5.66
CA ALA A 176 10.89 -1.94 -5.45
C ALA A 176 10.22 -0.59 -5.71
N ILE A 177 10.61 0.41 -4.96
CA ILE A 177 10.18 1.79 -5.16
C ILE A 177 11.24 2.50 -6.00
N ILE A 178 10.89 2.84 -7.22
CA ILE A 178 11.80 3.42 -8.19
C ILE A 178 11.31 4.78 -8.69
N ALA A 179 12.23 5.56 -9.23
CA ALA A 179 11.94 6.78 -9.96
C ALA A 179 12.52 6.66 -11.36
N ILE A 180 11.75 7.00 -12.37
CA ILE A 180 12.13 6.90 -13.79
C ILE A 180 12.12 8.29 -14.40
N ASN A 181 13.22 8.66 -15.04
CA ASN A 181 13.24 9.82 -15.91
C ASN A 181 12.72 9.41 -17.30
N ASN A 182 11.51 9.82 -17.63
CA ASN A 182 10.85 9.41 -18.87
C ASN A 182 11.52 9.95 -20.15
N LYS A 183 12.44 10.93 -20.03
CA LYS A 183 13.20 11.45 -21.18
C LYS A 183 14.48 10.63 -21.47
N THR A 184 15.16 10.20 -20.41
CA THR A 184 16.46 9.51 -20.54
C THR A 184 16.35 7.99 -20.33
N GLY A 185 15.26 7.50 -19.73
CA GLY A 185 15.10 6.12 -19.28
C GLY A 185 15.92 5.78 -18.02
N GLU A 186 16.60 6.75 -17.42
CA GLU A 186 17.40 6.51 -16.21
C GLU A 186 16.49 6.13 -15.02
N ILE A 187 16.88 5.09 -14.29
CA ILE A 187 16.16 4.59 -13.12
C ILE A 187 16.98 4.85 -11.86
N ARG A 188 16.35 5.43 -10.86
CA ARG A 188 16.92 5.75 -9.55
C ARG A 188 16.02 5.27 -8.41
N SER A 189 16.50 5.43 -7.19
CA SER A 189 15.68 5.18 -5.99
C SER A 189 14.47 6.11 -5.95
N GLY A 190 13.26 5.56 -5.90
CA GLY A 190 12.02 6.29 -5.69
C GLY A 190 11.79 6.70 -4.23
N GLN A 191 12.77 6.49 -3.37
CA GLN A 191 12.79 6.92 -1.98
C GLN A 191 13.54 8.25 -1.77
N THR A 192 14.18 8.76 -2.83
CA THR A 192 14.85 10.05 -2.83
C THR A 192 13.86 11.13 -3.22
N ASP A 193 13.71 12.14 -2.38
CA ASP A 193 12.85 13.29 -2.69
C ASP A 193 13.56 14.29 -3.63
N GLY A 194 12.79 15.10 -4.34
CA GLY A 194 13.30 16.22 -5.13
C GLY A 194 14.01 15.85 -6.44
N LEU A 195 13.79 14.65 -6.98
CA LEU A 195 14.34 14.27 -8.28
C LEU A 195 13.60 15.02 -9.41
N GLU A 196 14.23 16.04 -9.96
CA GLU A 196 13.64 16.83 -11.04
C GLU A 196 13.58 16.03 -12.33
N GLY A 197 12.41 16.01 -13.00
CA GLY A 197 12.20 15.29 -14.25
C GLY A 197 11.99 13.77 -14.09
N TYR A 198 11.85 13.29 -12.85
CA TYR A 198 11.52 11.88 -12.57
C TYR A 198 10.07 11.73 -12.12
N GLU A 199 9.47 10.61 -12.51
CA GLU A 199 8.20 10.13 -11.96
C GLU A 199 8.45 8.93 -11.05
N TYR A 200 7.59 8.77 -10.03
CA TYR A 200 7.77 7.79 -8.97
C TYR A 200 6.83 6.62 -9.17
N TYR A 201 7.38 5.40 -9.03
CA TYR A 201 6.67 4.16 -9.30
C TYR A 201 6.90 3.11 -8.21
N ILE A 202 5.93 2.21 -8.08
CA ILE A 202 6.09 0.91 -7.45
C ILE A 202 6.27 -0.10 -8.57
N LEU A 203 7.39 -0.80 -8.57
CA LEU A 203 7.67 -1.92 -9.45
C LEU A 203 7.38 -3.22 -8.70
N LYS A 204 6.40 -3.99 -9.14
CA LYS A 204 6.16 -5.36 -8.67
C LYS A 204 6.86 -6.33 -9.60
N PHE A 205 7.71 -7.19 -9.05
CA PHE A 205 8.44 -8.15 -9.87
C PHE A 205 7.50 -9.24 -10.38
N GLY A 206 7.65 -9.58 -11.65
CA GLY A 206 6.91 -10.65 -12.30
C GLY A 206 7.42 -12.03 -11.93
N ASP A 207 6.73 -13.05 -12.38
CA ASP A 207 7.04 -14.46 -12.16
C ASP A 207 7.14 -15.20 -13.49
N LYS A 208 8.13 -16.10 -13.63
CA LYS A 208 8.33 -16.89 -14.87
C LYS A 208 7.28 -17.97 -15.08
N SER A 209 6.66 -18.43 -14.01
CA SER A 209 5.71 -19.56 -14.02
C SER A 209 4.25 -19.10 -14.09
N MET A 210 3.97 -17.87 -13.66
CA MET A 210 2.63 -17.31 -13.59
C MET A 210 2.60 -15.88 -14.17
N PRO A 211 1.65 -15.54 -15.05
CA PRO A 211 1.54 -14.22 -15.68
C PRO A 211 0.90 -13.19 -14.73
N ILE A 212 1.44 -13.07 -13.50
CA ILE A 212 0.84 -12.19 -12.47
C ILE A 212 0.86 -10.72 -12.87
N ALA A 213 1.94 -10.27 -13.51
CA ALA A 213 2.07 -8.89 -13.98
C ALA A 213 1.08 -8.59 -15.13
N GLU A 214 0.92 -9.55 -16.04
CA GLU A 214 -0.01 -9.48 -17.16
C GLU A 214 -1.46 -9.46 -16.67
N ILE A 215 -1.80 -10.31 -15.69
CA ILE A 215 -3.14 -10.36 -15.08
C ILE A 215 -3.44 -9.02 -14.38
N GLU A 216 -2.52 -8.50 -13.57
CA GLU A 216 -2.70 -7.21 -12.89
C GLU A 216 -2.85 -6.05 -13.88
N THR A 217 -2.12 -6.10 -15.02
CA THR A 217 -2.26 -5.12 -16.10
C THR A 217 -3.63 -5.21 -16.79
N ALA A 218 -4.14 -6.43 -17.07
CA ALA A 218 -5.47 -6.61 -17.64
C ALA A 218 -6.57 -6.09 -16.70
N TYR A 219 -6.42 -6.32 -15.40
CA TYR A 219 -7.33 -5.79 -14.37
C TYR A 219 -7.30 -4.26 -14.32
N TYR A 220 -6.11 -3.65 -14.37
CA TYR A 220 -5.97 -2.21 -14.50
C TYR A 220 -6.72 -1.66 -15.72
N GLU A 221 -6.49 -2.23 -16.89
CA GLU A 221 -7.17 -1.80 -18.11
C GLU A 221 -8.70 -1.93 -18.03
N MET A 222 -9.19 -3.02 -17.44
CA MET A 222 -10.63 -3.21 -17.19
C MET A 222 -11.17 -2.19 -16.17
N ALA A 223 -10.47 -1.96 -15.07
CA ALA A 223 -10.91 -1.01 -14.04
C ALA A 223 -11.02 0.40 -14.62
N VAL A 224 -10.03 0.86 -15.39
CA VAL A 224 -10.05 2.15 -16.07
C VAL A 224 -11.20 2.22 -17.09
N ALA A 225 -11.40 1.16 -17.90
CA ALA A 225 -12.51 1.09 -18.85
C ALA A 225 -13.89 1.10 -18.16
N ALA A 226 -13.97 0.58 -16.92
CA ALA A 226 -15.16 0.64 -16.07
C ALA A 226 -15.35 2.01 -15.39
N GLY A 227 -14.46 2.98 -15.62
CA GLY A 227 -14.52 4.32 -15.04
C GLY A 227 -14.04 4.39 -13.60
N ILE A 228 -13.23 3.43 -13.16
CA ILE A 228 -12.58 3.45 -11.85
C ILE A 228 -11.28 4.26 -11.98
N GLU A 229 -11.09 5.20 -11.06
CA GLU A 229 -9.87 6.00 -11.00
C GLU A 229 -8.70 5.16 -10.50
N MET A 230 -7.65 5.06 -11.32
CA MET A 230 -6.38 4.40 -11.03
C MET A 230 -5.23 5.25 -11.54
N GLU A 231 -4.07 5.14 -10.90
CA GLU A 231 -2.83 5.69 -11.47
C GLU A 231 -2.38 4.88 -12.67
N GLU A 232 -1.57 5.50 -13.52
CA GLU A 232 -1.01 4.85 -14.69
C GLU A 232 -0.25 3.57 -14.32
N CYS A 233 -0.64 2.47 -14.96
CA CYS A 233 0.02 1.17 -14.83
C CYS A 233 0.45 0.66 -16.19
N ARG A 234 1.58 -0.08 -16.23
CA ARG A 234 2.07 -0.71 -17.46
C ARG A 234 2.99 -1.88 -17.17
N LEU A 235 3.16 -2.74 -18.16
CA LEU A 235 4.21 -3.75 -18.14
C LEU A 235 5.58 -3.11 -18.39
N LEU A 236 6.58 -3.63 -17.69
CA LEU A 236 7.99 -3.33 -17.91
C LEU A 236 8.72 -4.65 -18.22
N PRO A 237 8.95 -4.98 -19.50
CA PRO A 237 9.64 -6.19 -19.88
C PRO A 237 11.15 -6.05 -19.64
N ILE A 238 11.72 -6.97 -18.88
CA ILE A 238 13.16 -7.06 -18.63
C ILE A 238 13.58 -8.51 -18.71
N ASP A 239 14.53 -8.82 -19.57
CA ASP A 239 15.13 -10.13 -19.75
C ASP A 239 14.11 -11.27 -19.97
N GLY A 240 13.05 -10.95 -20.74
CA GLY A 240 11.96 -11.89 -21.07
C GLY A 240 10.93 -12.12 -19.97
N ILE A 241 10.99 -11.33 -18.89
CA ILE A 241 10.00 -11.34 -17.80
C ILE A 241 9.28 -10.00 -17.79
N ASN A 242 7.96 -10.03 -17.75
CA ASN A 242 7.15 -8.84 -17.55
C ASN A 242 7.02 -8.52 -16.07
N HIS A 243 7.32 -7.28 -15.70
CA HIS A 243 7.09 -6.74 -14.38
C HIS A 243 5.94 -5.73 -14.44
N PHE A 244 5.18 -5.60 -13.36
CA PHE A 244 4.10 -4.61 -13.27
C PHE A 244 4.62 -3.31 -12.67
N LEU A 245 4.38 -2.21 -13.35
CA LEU A 245 4.79 -0.88 -12.92
C LEU A 245 3.55 -0.02 -12.70
N THR A 246 3.39 0.55 -11.50
CA THR A 246 2.31 1.48 -11.18
C THR A 246 2.86 2.79 -10.65
N LYS A 247 2.32 3.92 -11.14
CA LYS A 247 2.70 5.25 -10.67
C LYS A 247 2.25 5.45 -9.22
N ARG A 248 3.04 6.16 -8.44
CA ARG A 248 2.70 6.45 -7.04
C ARG A 248 1.76 7.65 -6.93
N PHE A 249 0.64 7.47 -6.27
CA PHE A 249 -0.32 8.55 -5.99
C PHE A 249 0.08 9.41 -4.77
N ASP A 250 1.00 8.93 -3.95
CA ASP A 250 1.51 9.65 -2.77
C ASP A 250 2.69 10.58 -3.08
N ARG A 251 2.92 10.83 -4.36
CA ARG A 251 3.94 11.78 -4.87
C ARG A 251 3.34 12.69 -5.93
N LYS A 252 3.44 14.00 -5.70
CA LYS A 252 2.99 15.03 -6.64
C LYS A 252 4.09 16.08 -6.77
N ASN A 253 4.64 16.26 -7.98
CA ASN A 253 5.76 17.18 -8.20
C ASN A 253 6.90 17.00 -7.19
N SER A 254 7.31 15.76 -6.96
CA SER A 254 8.33 15.34 -5.98
C SER A 254 7.99 15.64 -4.51
N LYS A 255 6.78 16.12 -4.19
CA LYS A 255 6.30 16.32 -2.82
C LYS A 255 5.53 15.10 -2.33
N LYS A 256 5.63 14.84 -1.03
CA LYS A 256 4.89 13.76 -0.37
C LYS A 256 3.46 14.18 -0.06
N ILE A 257 2.50 13.34 -0.44
CA ILE A 257 1.10 13.40 0.03
C ILE A 257 0.98 12.38 1.16
N HIS A 258 0.33 12.75 2.26
CA HIS A 258 0.13 11.80 3.35
C HIS A 258 -0.92 10.76 2.97
N VAL A 259 -0.65 9.50 3.31
CA VAL A 259 -1.50 8.35 3.00
C VAL A 259 -1.76 7.56 4.26
N GLN A 260 -3.01 7.14 4.45
CA GLN A 260 -3.37 6.13 5.45
C GLN A 260 -4.38 5.15 4.85
N THR A 261 -4.24 3.88 5.21
CA THR A 261 -5.21 2.84 4.85
C THR A 261 -6.46 2.92 5.72
N LEU A 262 -7.55 2.29 5.29
CA LEU A 262 -8.75 2.13 6.11
C LEU A 262 -8.42 1.47 7.47
N ALA A 263 -7.49 0.51 7.47
CA ALA A 263 -7.03 -0.14 8.70
C ALA A 263 -6.38 0.85 9.69
N ALA A 264 -5.77 1.92 9.22
CA ALA A 264 -5.15 2.94 10.04
C ALA A 264 -6.14 3.99 10.54
N ILE A 265 -7.06 4.41 9.67
CA ILE A 265 -8.06 5.44 9.98
C ILE A 265 -9.20 4.89 10.85
N ASN A 266 -9.75 3.74 10.45
CA ASN A 266 -10.81 3.03 11.16
C ASN A 266 -10.38 1.58 11.44
N PRO A 267 -9.68 1.32 12.55
CA PRO A 267 -9.21 -0.01 12.91
C PRO A 267 -10.32 -1.05 13.13
N GLU A 268 -11.55 -0.60 13.30
CA GLU A 268 -12.72 -1.47 13.52
C GLU A 268 -13.46 -1.85 12.23
N ALA A 269 -13.11 -1.23 11.10
CA ALA A 269 -13.76 -1.51 9.82
C ALA A 269 -13.56 -2.97 9.37
N ARG A 270 -14.69 -3.66 9.05
CA ARG A 270 -14.71 -5.07 8.63
C ARG A 270 -15.54 -5.33 7.38
N ASN A 271 -16.25 -4.32 6.88
CA ASN A 271 -17.19 -4.44 5.78
C ASN A 271 -17.19 -3.17 4.92
N TYR A 272 -17.87 -3.20 3.80
CA TYR A 272 -17.99 -2.04 2.92
C TYR A 272 -18.89 -0.95 3.49
N GLU A 273 -19.81 -1.30 4.36
CA GLU A 273 -20.64 -0.36 5.11
C GLU A 273 -19.80 0.52 6.02
N ASP A 274 -18.84 -0.08 6.75
CA ASP A 274 -17.88 0.65 7.59
C ASP A 274 -16.99 1.57 6.74
N LEU A 275 -16.60 1.13 5.54
CA LEU A 275 -15.80 1.95 4.61
C LEU A 275 -16.60 3.19 4.17
N VAL A 276 -17.87 3.04 3.78
CA VAL A 276 -18.74 4.18 3.42
C VAL A 276 -19.00 5.10 4.61
N ALA A 277 -19.25 4.54 5.80
CA ALA A 277 -19.41 5.31 7.03
C ALA A 277 -18.14 6.13 7.33
N THR A 278 -16.97 5.51 7.22
CA THR A 278 -15.66 6.18 7.37
C THR A 278 -15.50 7.34 6.38
N CYS A 279 -15.89 7.14 5.12
CA CYS A 279 -15.85 8.22 4.11
C CYS A 279 -16.70 9.42 4.52
N ARG A 280 -17.90 9.18 5.03
CA ARG A 280 -18.80 10.25 5.48
C ARG A 280 -18.27 11.00 6.70
N GLU A 281 -17.69 10.28 7.66
CA GLU A 281 -17.04 10.90 8.82
C GLU A 281 -15.84 11.78 8.41
N LEU A 282 -15.12 11.39 7.36
CA LEU A 282 -14.02 12.17 6.76
C LEU A 282 -14.50 13.30 5.84
N SER A 283 -15.81 13.44 5.65
CA SER A 283 -16.41 14.41 4.70
C SER A 283 -15.93 14.20 3.25
N ILE A 284 -15.71 12.96 2.87
CA ILE A 284 -15.39 12.56 1.49
C ILE A 284 -16.60 12.87 0.58
N SER A 285 -16.32 13.29 -0.65
CA SER A 285 -17.36 13.68 -1.60
C SER A 285 -18.25 12.49 -2.02
N GLU A 286 -19.52 12.77 -2.33
CA GLU A 286 -20.43 11.72 -2.84
C GLU A 286 -19.93 11.12 -4.16
N SER A 287 -19.22 11.90 -5.00
CA SER A 287 -18.59 11.36 -6.22
C SER A 287 -17.47 10.35 -5.91
N ASP A 288 -16.72 10.55 -4.83
CA ASP A 288 -15.71 9.60 -4.38
C ASP A 288 -16.35 8.35 -3.76
N ILE A 289 -17.50 8.49 -3.09
CA ILE A 289 -18.29 7.34 -2.59
C ILE A 289 -18.85 6.52 -3.77
N GLU A 290 -19.30 7.16 -4.85
CA GLU A 290 -19.67 6.45 -6.10
C GLU A 290 -18.45 5.72 -6.71
N GLN A 291 -17.25 6.29 -6.66
CA GLN A 291 -16.02 5.61 -7.07
C GLN A 291 -15.72 4.38 -6.20
N LEU A 292 -15.89 4.47 -4.89
CA LEU A 292 -15.74 3.31 -3.99
C LEU A 292 -16.75 2.21 -4.28
N PHE A 293 -18.01 2.59 -4.56
CA PHE A 293 -19.03 1.63 -4.98
C PHE A 293 -18.66 0.94 -6.30
N ALA A 294 -18.15 1.68 -7.28
CA ALA A 294 -17.68 1.09 -8.53
C ALA A 294 -16.53 0.09 -8.30
N ARG A 295 -15.59 0.39 -7.38
CA ARG A 295 -14.52 -0.54 -6.99
C ARG A 295 -15.08 -1.79 -6.31
N MET A 296 -16.05 -1.65 -5.39
CA MET A 296 -16.73 -2.76 -4.74
C MET A 296 -17.40 -3.68 -5.79
N VAL A 297 -18.17 -3.11 -6.71
CA VAL A 297 -18.82 -3.85 -7.81
C VAL A 297 -17.79 -4.57 -8.67
N PHE A 298 -16.67 -3.90 -8.99
CA PHE A 298 -15.58 -4.49 -9.76
C PHE A 298 -14.94 -5.65 -9.01
N ASN A 299 -14.61 -5.47 -7.74
CA ASN A 299 -14.02 -6.52 -6.89
C ASN A 299 -14.93 -7.75 -6.81
N VAL A 300 -16.26 -7.55 -6.72
CA VAL A 300 -17.24 -8.65 -6.72
C VAL A 300 -17.23 -9.37 -8.06
N MET A 301 -17.40 -8.66 -9.17
CA MET A 301 -17.60 -9.25 -10.49
C MET A 301 -16.32 -9.80 -11.12
N ALA A 302 -15.15 -9.25 -10.78
CA ALA A 302 -13.85 -9.66 -11.30
C ALA A 302 -13.11 -10.64 -10.37
N ASN A 303 -13.75 -11.18 -9.33
CA ASN A 303 -13.14 -12.08 -8.36
C ASN A 303 -11.85 -11.53 -7.70
N ASN A 304 -11.77 -10.21 -7.50
CA ASN A 304 -10.77 -9.63 -6.62
C ASN A 304 -11.25 -9.72 -5.19
N THR A 305 -10.87 -10.79 -4.49
CA THR A 305 -11.35 -11.12 -3.14
C THR A 305 -10.36 -10.76 -2.04
N ASP A 306 -9.16 -10.23 -2.36
CA ASP A 306 -8.22 -9.71 -1.36
C ASP A 306 -8.49 -8.23 -1.04
N ASP A 307 -9.75 -7.87 -1.06
CA ASP A 307 -10.30 -6.54 -0.81
C ASP A 307 -10.30 -6.17 0.70
N HIS A 308 -9.16 -6.39 1.37
CA HIS A 308 -9.01 -6.09 2.80
C HIS A 308 -8.84 -4.59 3.06
N ASN A 309 -9.00 -4.20 4.33
CA ASN A 309 -8.96 -2.81 4.78
C ASN A 309 -7.61 -2.07 4.55
N LYS A 310 -6.55 -2.76 4.15
CA LYS A 310 -5.29 -2.14 3.70
C LYS A 310 -5.26 -1.84 2.19
N ASN A 311 -6.24 -2.33 1.41
CA ASN A 311 -6.34 -2.05 -0.02
C ASN A 311 -7.27 -0.86 -0.35
N PHE A 312 -7.71 -0.16 0.69
CA PHE A 312 -8.42 1.12 0.60
C PHE A 312 -7.63 2.17 1.36
N SER A 313 -7.22 3.23 0.68
CA SER A 313 -6.44 4.30 1.28
C SER A 313 -7.08 5.65 1.09
N PHE A 314 -6.71 6.55 1.98
CA PHE A 314 -7.11 7.93 1.99
C PHE A 314 -5.88 8.83 1.91
N LEU A 315 -6.02 9.92 1.20
CA LEU A 315 -4.99 10.93 1.00
C LEU A 315 -5.32 12.17 1.82
N LEU A 316 -4.33 12.70 2.51
CA LEU A 316 -4.42 13.99 3.19
C LEU A 316 -3.39 14.93 2.56
N GLU A 317 -3.85 16.03 2.00
CA GLU A 317 -3.00 17.11 1.51
C GLU A 317 -2.76 18.18 2.61
N GLU A 318 -1.85 19.11 2.36
CA GLU A 318 -1.50 20.15 3.33
C GLU A 318 -2.68 21.09 3.67
N ASP A 319 -3.74 21.11 2.83
CA ASP A 319 -4.98 21.87 3.09
C ASP A 319 -5.88 21.22 4.17
N GLY A 320 -5.50 20.06 4.68
CA GLY A 320 -6.20 19.34 5.74
C GLY A 320 -7.40 18.52 5.26
N LYS A 321 -7.64 18.42 3.96
CA LYS A 321 -8.77 17.66 3.42
C LYS A 321 -8.39 16.24 3.11
N TRP A 322 -9.24 15.32 3.55
CA TRP A 322 -9.19 13.91 3.18
C TRP A 322 -9.93 13.65 1.86
N ARG A 323 -9.40 12.74 1.06
CA ARG A 323 -10.05 12.19 -0.13
C ARG A 323 -9.65 10.72 -0.30
N ILE A 324 -10.39 9.97 -1.11
CA ILE A 324 -9.97 8.59 -1.41
C ILE A 324 -8.72 8.60 -2.31
N SER A 325 -7.87 7.58 -2.18
CA SER A 325 -6.79 7.34 -3.14
C SER A 325 -7.35 6.80 -4.46
N PRO A 326 -6.63 6.91 -5.58
CA PRO A 326 -6.86 6.03 -6.72
C PRO A 326 -6.87 4.56 -6.29
N SER A 327 -7.56 3.67 -7.04
CA SER A 327 -7.55 2.24 -6.78
C SER A 327 -6.17 1.65 -7.04
N TYR A 328 -5.80 0.63 -6.28
CA TYR A 328 -4.53 -0.09 -6.41
C TYR A 328 -4.70 -1.54 -5.95
N ASP A 329 -3.72 -2.38 -6.22
CA ASP A 329 -3.71 -3.81 -5.83
C ASP A 329 -4.98 -4.55 -6.31
N THR A 330 -5.47 -4.16 -7.50
CA THR A 330 -6.67 -4.73 -8.10
C THR A 330 -6.24 -5.84 -9.06
N THR A 331 -6.46 -7.10 -8.66
CA THR A 331 -6.02 -8.27 -9.43
C THR A 331 -6.86 -9.49 -9.10
N PHE A 332 -6.76 -10.54 -9.92
CA PHE A 332 -7.36 -11.83 -9.63
C PHE A 332 -6.66 -12.51 -8.45
N ILE A 333 -7.45 -13.11 -7.57
CA ILE A 333 -6.92 -13.84 -6.41
C ILE A 333 -7.13 -15.32 -6.58
N PHE A 334 -6.01 -16.03 -6.68
CA PHE A 334 -6.01 -17.49 -6.74
C PHE A 334 -6.30 -18.09 -5.36
N ASN A 335 -7.01 -19.23 -5.36
CA ASN A 335 -7.16 -20.03 -4.14
C ASN A 335 -5.78 -20.56 -3.67
N THR A 336 -5.72 -21.10 -2.47
CA THR A 336 -4.48 -21.59 -1.86
C THR A 336 -3.80 -22.71 -2.64
N LYS A 337 -4.52 -23.40 -3.55
CA LYS A 337 -4.00 -24.44 -4.44
C LYS A 337 -3.51 -23.89 -5.78
N GLY A 338 -3.76 -22.61 -6.08
CA GLY A 338 -3.41 -21.97 -7.35
C GLY A 338 -4.19 -22.51 -8.56
N THR A 339 -5.34 -23.17 -8.34
CA THR A 339 -6.10 -23.88 -9.39
C THR A 339 -7.41 -23.21 -9.79
N GLY A 340 -7.77 -22.11 -9.14
CA GLY A 340 -9.02 -21.39 -9.41
C GLY A 340 -9.17 -20.15 -8.53
N PRO A 341 -10.32 -19.47 -8.58
CA PRO A 341 -10.57 -18.27 -7.79
C PRO A 341 -10.60 -18.58 -6.30
N ASN A 342 -10.16 -17.60 -5.50
CA ASN A 342 -10.58 -17.53 -4.11
C ASN A 342 -12.00 -16.94 -4.08
N ILE A 343 -12.94 -17.59 -3.40
CA ILE A 343 -14.37 -17.20 -3.40
C ILE A 343 -14.76 -16.31 -2.22
N GLU A 344 -13.96 -16.30 -1.14
CA GLU A 344 -14.24 -15.53 0.05
C GLU A 344 -13.48 -14.20 0.03
N ARG A 345 -14.23 -13.09 0.11
CA ARG A 345 -13.67 -11.74 0.21
C ARG A 345 -13.29 -11.38 1.64
N ARG A 346 -12.56 -10.30 1.79
CA ARG A 346 -12.09 -9.83 3.11
C ARG A 346 -13.03 -8.84 3.77
N LEU A 347 -13.64 -7.94 3.00
CA LEU A 347 -14.70 -7.08 3.50
C LEU A 347 -16.07 -7.66 3.10
N SER A 348 -16.95 -7.86 4.04
CA SER A 348 -18.33 -8.32 3.75
C SER A 348 -19.18 -7.21 3.13
N ILE A 349 -20.27 -7.62 2.49
CA ILE A 349 -21.33 -6.76 1.95
C ILE A 349 -22.65 -7.32 2.47
N GLY A 350 -23.41 -6.54 3.23
CA GLY A 350 -24.64 -7.03 3.87
C GLY A 350 -24.41 -8.21 4.84
N GLY A 351 -23.20 -8.37 5.35
CA GLY A 351 -22.77 -9.50 6.18
C GLY A 351 -22.21 -10.70 5.40
N GLU A 352 -22.37 -10.75 4.08
CA GLU A 352 -21.94 -11.84 3.22
C GLU A 352 -20.49 -11.63 2.70
N ILE A 353 -19.73 -12.73 2.60
CA ILE A 353 -18.34 -12.72 2.09
C ILE A 353 -18.18 -13.49 0.77
N SER A 354 -19.24 -14.11 0.28
CA SER A 354 -19.27 -14.86 -0.98
C SER A 354 -20.66 -14.75 -1.62
N GLU A 355 -20.78 -15.19 -2.88
CA GLU A 355 -22.07 -15.30 -3.60
C GLU A 355 -22.87 -13.98 -3.66
N ILE A 356 -22.19 -12.84 -3.73
CA ILE A 356 -22.82 -11.53 -3.81
C ILE A 356 -23.54 -11.36 -5.16
N SER A 357 -24.86 -11.17 -5.10
CA SER A 357 -25.69 -10.98 -6.27
C SER A 357 -25.82 -9.51 -6.69
N LYS A 358 -26.36 -9.28 -7.89
CA LYS A 358 -26.71 -7.92 -8.34
C LYS A 358 -27.74 -7.25 -7.40
N THR A 359 -28.66 -8.03 -6.80
CA THR A 359 -29.64 -7.51 -5.86
C THR A 359 -28.96 -6.98 -4.61
N ASP A 360 -28.00 -7.71 -4.04
CA ASP A 360 -27.25 -7.29 -2.86
C ASP A 360 -26.49 -5.97 -3.11
N LEU A 361 -25.90 -5.82 -4.30
CA LEU A 361 -25.23 -4.58 -4.69
C LEU A 361 -26.20 -3.39 -4.82
N LEU A 362 -27.43 -3.62 -5.33
CA LEU A 362 -28.45 -2.58 -5.43
C LEU A 362 -29.02 -2.21 -4.05
N ASP A 363 -29.23 -3.20 -3.17
CA ASP A 363 -29.69 -2.97 -1.81
C ASP A 363 -28.65 -2.22 -0.99
N PHE A 364 -27.37 -2.57 -1.11
CA PHE A 364 -26.26 -1.80 -0.54
C PHE A 364 -26.31 -0.33 -1.00
N ALA A 365 -26.41 -0.10 -2.31
CA ALA A 365 -26.45 1.26 -2.85
C ALA A 365 -27.66 2.06 -2.34
N LYS A 366 -28.83 1.42 -2.21
CA LYS A 366 -30.03 2.03 -1.65
C LYS A 366 -29.86 2.38 -0.17
N GLN A 367 -29.28 1.48 0.64
CA GLN A 367 -29.03 1.71 2.08
C GLN A 367 -28.06 2.87 2.33
N HIS A 368 -27.14 3.09 1.39
CA HIS A 368 -26.10 4.11 1.51
C HIS A 368 -26.33 5.32 0.60
N ASP A 369 -27.54 5.52 0.07
CA ASP A 369 -27.92 6.66 -0.79
C ASP A 369 -26.98 6.87 -1.99
N ILE A 370 -26.39 5.79 -2.51
CA ILE A 370 -25.46 5.86 -3.67
C ILE A 370 -26.28 5.98 -4.95
N LYS A 371 -26.05 7.08 -5.65
CA LYS A 371 -26.74 7.36 -6.91
C LYS A 371 -26.12 6.55 -8.06
N ASN A 372 -26.86 6.44 -9.18
CA ASN A 372 -26.39 5.81 -10.41
C ASN A 372 -25.98 4.32 -10.30
N ALA A 373 -26.28 3.64 -9.19
CA ALA A 373 -25.84 2.28 -8.90
C ALA A 373 -26.10 1.29 -10.06
N GLY A 374 -27.31 1.29 -10.64
CA GLY A 374 -27.64 0.44 -11.77
C GLY A 374 -26.76 0.70 -13.01
N ALA A 375 -26.45 1.97 -13.30
CA ALA A 375 -25.57 2.34 -14.41
C ALA A 375 -24.11 1.90 -14.14
N ILE A 376 -23.64 2.06 -12.91
CA ILE A 376 -22.29 1.62 -12.49
C ILE A 376 -22.19 0.09 -12.63
N ILE A 377 -23.13 -0.66 -12.09
CA ILE A 377 -23.16 -2.13 -12.16
C ILE A 377 -23.15 -2.62 -13.62
N ASN A 378 -24.01 -2.04 -14.48
CA ASN A 378 -24.09 -2.44 -15.87
C ASN A 378 -22.80 -2.09 -16.65
N ARG A 379 -22.17 -0.95 -16.37
CA ARG A 379 -20.89 -0.55 -16.97
C ARG A 379 -19.78 -1.51 -16.59
N VAL A 380 -19.64 -1.85 -15.32
CA VAL A 380 -18.64 -2.80 -14.82
C VAL A 380 -18.86 -4.18 -15.44
N ALA A 381 -20.09 -4.71 -15.40
CA ALA A 381 -20.43 -6.00 -16.02
C ALA A 381 -20.12 -6.03 -17.52
N GLY A 382 -20.43 -4.94 -18.25
CA GLY A 382 -20.15 -4.82 -19.68
C GLY A 382 -18.66 -4.76 -20.03
N VAL A 383 -17.80 -4.33 -19.09
CA VAL A 383 -16.34 -4.40 -19.24
C VAL A 383 -15.83 -5.81 -18.96
N ILE A 384 -16.24 -6.38 -17.83
CA ILE A 384 -15.77 -7.70 -17.38
C ILE A 384 -16.16 -8.80 -18.37
N SER A 385 -17.36 -8.74 -18.98
CA SER A 385 -17.76 -9.67 -20.02
C SER A 385 -16.85 -9.69 -21.26
N LYS A 386 -15.91 -8.75 -21.36
CA LYS A 386 -14.92 -8.65 -22.45
C LYS A 386 -13.51 -9.03 -22.00
N PHE A 387 -13.36 -9.74 -20.89
CA PHE A 387 -12.07 -10.11 -20.31
C PHE A 387 -11.11 -10.71 -21.34
N ASP A 388 -11.58 -11.60 -22.22
CA ASP A 388 -10.75 -12.22 -23.26
C ASP A 388 -9.98 -11.20 -24.11
N LYS A 389 -10.58 -10.04 -24.42
CA LYS A 389 -9.91 -8.97 -25.18
C LYS A 389 -8.77 -8.33 -24.40
N TYR A 390 -8.95 -8.15 -23.09
CA TYR A 390 -7.91 -7.63 -22.21
C TYR A 390 -6.79 -8.65 -22.00
N ALA A 391 -7.17 -9.90 -21.78
CA ALA A 391 -6.23 -11.01 -21.64
C ALA A 391 -5.36 -11.18 -22.90
N GLU A 392 -5.93 -11.05 -24.09
CA GLU A 392 -5.19 -11.11 -25.36
C GLU A 392 -4.19 -9.96 -25.48
N ARG A 393 -4.60 -8.72 -25.18
CA ARG A 393 -3.72 -7.54 -25.24
C ARG A 393 -2.56 -7.63 -24.25
N CYS A 394 -2.82 -8.20 -23.07
CA CYS A 394 -1.81 -8.40 -22.04
C CYS A 394 -1.03 -9.71 -22.19
N HIS A 395 -1.21 -10.45 -23.32
CA HIS A 395 -0.53 -11.70 -23.62
C HIS A 395 -0.76 -12.83 -22.60
N ILE A 396 -1.91 -12.82 -21.91
CA ILE A 396 -2.32 -13.90 -21.02
C ILE A 396 -2.72 -15.11 -21.85
N THR A 397 -2.09 -16.25 -21.62
CA THR A 397 -2.34 -17.52 -22.33
C THR A 397 -3.14 -18.50 -21.47
N GLN A 398 -3.62 -19.60 -22.07
CA GLN A 398 -4.21 -20.69 -21.31
C GLN A 398 -3.18 -21.31 -20.33
N PRO A 399 -3.58 -21.79 -19.14
CA PRO A 399 -4.98 -21.88 -18.66
C PRO A 399 -5.54 -20.56 -18.05
N TRP A 400 -4.77 -19.49 -18.00
CA TRP A 400 -5.07 -18.26 -17.25
C TRP A 400 -6.19 -17.40 -17.87
N ARG A 401 -6.58 -17.67 -19.12
CA ARG A 401 -7.72 -16.97 -19.76
C ARG A 401 -9.08 -17.32 -19.16
N GLY A 402 -9.21 -18.41 -18.45
CA GLY A 402 -10.47 -18.88 -17.86
C GLY A 402 -10.67 -18.49 -16.39
N ILE A 403 -10.03 -17.40 -15.92
CA ILE A 403 -10.08 -17.01 -14.51
C ILE A 403 -11.31 -16.14 -14.13
N ILE A 404 -11.98 -15.53 -15.12
CA ILE A 404 -13.20 -14.72 -14.94
C ILE A 404 -14.32 -15.33 -15.77
#